data_726ed807c465c0d04ad6c09605085685
#
_entry.id   726ed807c465c0d04ad6c09605085685
#
_cell.length_a   1.000
_cell.length_b   1.000
_cell.length_c   1.000
_cell.angle_alpha   90.00
_cell.angle_beta   90.00
_cell.angle_gamma   90.00
#
_symmetry.space_group_name_H-M   'P 1'
#
loop_
_entity.id
_entity.type
_entity.pdbx_description
1 polymer ?
#
loop_
_entity_poly.entity_id
_entity_poly.type
_entity_poly.pdbx_seq_one_letter_code
_entity_poly.pdbx_strand_id
1 'polypeptide(L)'
;MGSGPERSQSHLIAYQINFKDSAAKSLAKLPKKIQRRIQGVISTLATNPLPPASTKLTGRDAYRIRVSDYRIIYSIHENILTIVVVAVSHRREIYRKD
;
A
#
# COMPACT_ATOMS: atom_id res chain seq x y z
N MET A 1 -26.58 -12.70 -14.47
CA MET A 1 -26.24 -12.52 -14.42
C MET A 1 -25.72 -12.46 -14.38
N GLY A 2 -25.40 -12.32 -14.43
CA GLY A 2 -24.84 -12.08 -14.44
C GLY A 2 -24.40 -11.92 -14.04
N SER A 3 -24.39 -11.69 -13.77
CA SER A 3 -23.89 -11.43 -13.41
C SER A 3 -23.56 -11.23 -12.89
N GLY A 4 -23.60 -11.06 -12.73
CA GLY A 4 -23.23 -10.66 -12.29
C GLY A 4 -22.58 -10.45 -11.88
N PRO A 5 -22.45 -10.57 -11.55
CA PRO A 5 -21.49 -10.07 -11.16
C PRO A 5 -20.57 -9.88 -11.85
N GLU A 6 -20.57 -10.22 -12.42
CA GLU A 6 -19.77 -9.98 -13.06
C GLU A 6 -19.73 -8.81 -13.54
N ARG A 7 -20.50 -8.23 -13.60
CA ARG A 7 -20.53 -7.07 -13.95
C ARG A 7 -19.87 -6.24 -13.09
N SER A 8 -20.05 -6.38 -11.99
CA SER A 8 -19.38 -5.56 -11.11
C SER A 8 -17.93 -5.77 -11.24
N GLN A 9 -17.53 -6.92 -11.64
CA GLN A 9 -16.22 -7.10 -11.81
C GLN A 9 -15.62 -6.27 -12.81
N SER A 10 -16.26 -6.00 -13.87
CA SER A 10 -15.67 -5.28 -14.90
C SER A 10 -15.32 -3.87 -14.53
N HIS A 11 -15.98 -3.28 -13.56
CA HIS A 11 -15.57 -1.98 -13.21
C HIS A 11 -14.79 -1.97 -11.94
N LEU A 12 -14.37 -3.11 -11.48
CA LEU A 12 -13.47 -3.16 -10.39
C LEU A 12 -12.10 -3.23 -10.97
N ILE A 13 -11.46 -2.10 -11.08
CA ILE A 13 -10.11 -2.06 -11.56
C ILE A 13 -9.20 -2.34 -10.41
N ALA A 14 -8.46 -3.43 -10.52
CA ALA A 14 -7.53 -3.80 -9.46
C ALA A 14 -6.12 -3.46 -9.89
N TYR A 15 -5.43 -2.67 -9.08
CA TYR A 15 -4.06 -2.33 -9.35
C TYR A 15 -3.16 -3.51 -8.95
N GLN A 16 -2.07 -3.66 -9.66
CA GLN A 16 -1.10 -4.66 -9.31
C GLN A 16 -0.28 -4.08 -8.18
N ILE A 17 0.16 -4.89 -7.25
CA ILE A 17 0.97 -4.43 -6.13
C ILE A 17 2.39 -4.95 -6.30
N ASN A 18 3.35 -4.04 -6.36
CA ASN A 18 4.75 -4.41 -6.42
C ASN A 18 5.45 -3.80 -5.22
N PHE A 19 6.51 -4.44 -4.76
CA PHE A 19 7.30 -3.92 -3.66
C PHE A 19 8.69 -3.62 -4.13
N LYS A 20 9.25 -2.51 -3.68
CA LYS A 20 10.67 -2.29 -3.88
C LYS A 20 11.39 -3.30 -3.01
N ASP A 21 12.58 -3.71 -3.41
CA ASP A 21 13.34 -4.72 -2.68
C ASP A 21 13.52 -4.33 -1.21
N SER A 22 13.85 -3.08 -0.94
CA SER A 22 14.07 -2.64 0.43
C SER A 22 12.78 -2.73 1.25
N ALA A 23 11.64 -2.43 0.63
CA ALA A 23 10.36 -2.51 1.32
C ALA A 23 10.01 -3.97 1.62
N ALA A 24 10.25 -4.85 0.67
CA ALA A 24 9.97 -6.27 0.87
C ALA A 24 10.84 -6.84 1.99
N LYS A 25 12.10 -6.44 2.04
CA LYS A 25 12.99 -6.91 3.09
C LYS A 25 12.58 -6.38 4.45
N SER A 26 12.16 -5.13 4.51
CA SER A 26 11.72 -4.55 5.77
C SER A 26 10.48 -5.29 6.28
N LEU A 27 9.54 -5.56 5.39
CA LEU A 27 8.33 -6.26 5.77
C LEU A 27 8.65 -7.68 6.27
N ALA A 28 9.57 -8.36 5.61
CA ALA A 28 9.91 -9.72 5.98
C ALA A 28 10.53 -9.84 7.36
N LYS A 29 11.09 -8.76 7.89
CA LYS A 29 11.69 -8.78 9.20
C LYS A 29 10.71 -8.56 10.33
N LEU A 30 9.49 -8.22 10.03
CA LEU A 30 8.50 -7.92 11.06
C LEU A 30 7.85 -9.19 11.61
N PRO A 31 7.29 -9.11 12.81
CA PRO A 31 6.56 -10.24 13.35
C PRO A 31 5.43 -10.62 12.42
N LYS A 32 5.15 -11.90 12.33
CA LYS A 32 4.13 -12.38 11.39
C LYS A 32 2.78 -11.73 11.54
N LYS A 33 2.39 -11.44 12.74
CA LYS A 33 1.10 -10.82 12.97
C LYS A 33 1.05 -9.45 12.32
N ILE A 34 2.13 -8.68 12.42
CA ILE A 34 2.20 -7.35 11.82
C ILE A 34 2.31 -7.48 10.30
N GLN A 35 3.06 -8.47 9.80
CA GLN A 35 3.15 -8.69 8.37
C GLN A 35 1.76 -8.92 7.77
N ARG A 36 0.94 -9.75 8.41
CA ARG A 36 -0.39 -10.03 7.91
C ARG A 36 -1.24 -8.79 7.90
N ARG A 37 -1.14 -7.98 8.94
CA ARG A 37 -1.93 -6.77 9.04
C ARG A 37 -1.54 -5.81 7.94
N ILE A 38 -0.26 -5.62 7.72
CA ILE A 38 0.23 -4.72 6.68
C ILE A 38 -0.17 -5.24 5.30
N GLN A 39 -0.02 -6.54 5.07
CA GLN A 39 -0.39 -7.10 3.78
C GLN A 39 -1.89 -6.98 3.52
N GLY A 40 -2.70 -7.11 4.57
CA GLY A 40 -4.14 -6.91 4.43
C GLY A 40 -4.48 -5.50 4.01
N VAL A 41 -3.84 -4.51 4.60
CA VAL A 41 -4.08 -3.11 4.23
C VAL A 41 -3.58 -2.86 2.82
N ILE A 42 -2.40 -3.35 2.46
CA ILE A 42 -1.86 -3.14 1.13
C ILE A 42 -2.77 -3.77 0.09
N SER A 43 -3.32 -4.95 0.36
CA SER A 43 -4.19 -5.58 -0.61
C SER A 43 -5.46 -4.79 -0.84
N THR A 44 -5.95 -4.04 0.13
CA THR A 44 -7.11 -3.20 -0.10
C THR A 44 -6.78 -2.02 -1.00
N LEU A 45 -5.51 -1.61 -1.07
CA LEU A 45 -5.13 -0.52 -1.95
C LEU A 45 -5.31 -0.90 -3.41
N ALA A 46 -5.31 -2.18 -3.72
CA ALA A 46 -5.47 -2.64 -5.10
C ALA A 46 -6.81 -2.18 -5.69
N THR A 47 -7.84 -2.12 -4.88
CA THR A 47 -9.15 -1.67 -5.36
C THR A 47 -9.48 -0.27 -4.88
N ASN A 48 -8.76 0.25 -3.91
CA ASN A 48 -8.99 1.59 -3.41
C ASN A 48 -7.65 2.24 -3.05
N PRO A 49 -6.95 2.80 -4.04
CA PRO A 49 -5.60 3.33 -3.82
C PRO A 49 -5.51 4.52 -2.89
N LEU A 50 -6.62 5.24 -2.70
CA LEU A 50 -6.61 6.41 -1.84
C LEU A 50 -7.68 6.31 -0.76
N PRO A 51 -7.53 5.38 0.19
CA PRO A 51 -8.52 5.28 1.25
C PRO A 51 -8.42 6.50 2.17
N PRO A 52 -9.43 6.76 2.97
CA PRO A 52 -9.43 7.93 3.86
C PRO A 52 -8.21 7.99 4.79
N ALA A 53 -7.65 6.85 5.12
CA ALA A 53 -6.50 6.81 6.01
C ALA A 53 -5.19 7.19 5.32
N SER A 54 -5.19 7.31 3.99
CA SER A 54 -3.96 7.67 3.29
C SER A 54 -3.75 9.17 3.29
N THR A 55 -2.49 9.58 3.23
CA THR A 55 -2.11 10.99 3.22
C THR A 55 -1.04 11.19 2.15
N LYS A 56 -1.22 12.21 1.34
CA LYS A 56 -0.22 12.52 0.34
C LYS A 56 0.98 13.15 1.02
N LEU A 57 2.19 12.74 0.63
CA LEU A 57 3.39 13.31 1.20
C LEU A 57 3.69 14.65 0.55
N THR A 58 4.17 15.58 1.36
CA THR A 58 4.50 16.91 0.88
C THR A 58 5.74 16.84 -0.02
N GLY A 59 5.64 17.44 -1.19
CA GLY A 59 6.77 17.51 -2.09
C GLY A 59 7.15 16.21 -2.77
N ARG A 60 6.35 15.18 -2.65
CA ARG A 60 6.65 13.89 -3.26
C ARG A 60 5.39 13.31 -3.88
N ASP A 61 5.57 12.56 -4.94
CA ASP A 61 4.44 11.92 -5.59
C ASP A 61 4.25 10.54 -4.97
N ALA A 62 3.94 10.54 -3.70
CA ALA A 62 3.78 9.31 -2.94
C ALA A 62 2.80 9.55 -1.79
N TYR A 63 2.30 8.46 -1.25
CA TYR A 63 1.31 8.49 -0.19
C TYR A 63 1.76 7.65 0.99
N ARG A 64 1.22 7.96 2.15
CA ARG A 64 1.54 7.25 3.37
C ARG A 64 0.26 6.69 3.98
N ILE A 65 0.33 5.48 4.49
CA ILE A 65 -0.77 4.94 5.26
C ILE A 65 -0.17 4.28 6.51
N ARG A 66 -0.82 4.45 7.65
CA ARG A 66 -0.35 3.88 8.88
C ARG A 66 -0.99 2.55 9.15
N VAL A 67 -0.19 1.62 9.65
CA VAL A 67 -0.70 0.33 10.09
C VAL A 67 0.01 0.02 11.39
N SER A 68 -0.71 0.07 12.50
CA SER A 68 -0.14 -0.08 13.83
C SER A 68 0.92 1.01 14.03
N ASP A 69 2.14 0.64 14.38
CA ASP A 69 3.22 1.59 14.59
C ASP A 69 4.09 1.73 13.36
N TYR A 70 3.59 1.28 12.22
CA TYR A 70 4.38 1.31 11.00
C TYR A 70 3.78 2.25 9.99
N ARG A 71 4.62 2.76 9.10
CA ARG A 71 4.20 3.62 8.02
C ARG A 71 4.57 2.97 6.73
N ILE A 72 3.61 2.90 5.83
CA ILE A 72 3.81 2.31 4.52
C ILE A 72 3.76 3.46 3.52
N ILE A 73 4.83 3.61 2.75
CA ILE A 73 4.91 4.64 1.72
C ILE A 73 4.71 3.94 0.38
N TYR A 74 3.84 4.47 -0.44
CA TYR A 74 3.57 3.85 -1.73
C TYR A 74 3.30 4.91 -2.79
N SER A 75 3.52 4.55 -4.04
CA SER A 75 3.22 5.43 -5.16
C SER A 75 2.19 4.75 -6.04
N ILE A 76 1.42 5.55 -6.77
CA ILE A 76 0.36 5.05 -7.64
C ILE A 76 0.72 5.39 -9.07
N HIS A 77 0.77 4.39 -9.92
CA HIS A 77 1.09 4.56 -11.33
C HIS A 77 -0.14 4.17 -12.14
N GLU A 78 -0.99 5.14 -12.39
CA GLU A 78 -2.28 4.89 -13.02
C GLU A 78 -2.19 4.40 -14.45
N ASN A 79 -1.22 4.86 -15.17
CA ASN A 79 -1.10 4.45 -16.56
C ASN A 79 -0.76 2.97 -16.73
N ILE A 80 -0.20 2.34 -15.71
CA ILE A 80 0.09 0.92 -15.76
C ILE A 80 -0.66 0.17 -14.66
N LEU A 81 -1.60 0.80 -14.02
CA LEU A 81 -2.44 0.23 -12.96
C LEU A 81 -1.61 -0.53 -11.93
N THR A 82 -0.59 0.13 -11.43
CA THR A 82 0.34 -0.48 -10.48
C THR A 82 0.57 0.42 -9.28
N ILE A 83 0.60 -0.19 -8.11
CA ILE A 83 0.98 0.49 -6.88
C ILE A 83 2.32 -0.10 -6.48
N VAL A 84 3.28 0.77 -6.20
CA VAL A 84 4.60 0.33 -5.75
C VAL A 84 4.76 0.69 -4.29
N VAL A 85 4.99 -0.31 -3.44
CA VAL A 85 5.26 -0.07 -2.04
C VAL A 85 6.74 0.27 -1.94
N VAL A 86 7.00 1.51 -1.58
CA VAL A 86 8.34 2.07 -1.58
C VAL A 86 9.07 1.82 -0.27
N ALA A 87 8.36 1.91 0.83
CA ALA A 87 9.00 1.76 2.14
C ALA A 87 8.02 1.23 3.17
N VAL A 88 8.53 0.44 4.09
CA VAL A 88 7.79 -0.01 5.26
C VAL A 88 8.71 0.30 6.43
N SER A 89 8.32 1.23 7.29
CA SER A 89 9.18 1.70 8.37
C SER A 89 8.43 1.84 9.67
N HIS A 90 9.12 1.56 10.76
CA HIS A 90 8.56 1.85 12.06
C HIS A 90 8.53 3.37 12.20
N ARG A 91 7.53 3.90 12.87
CA ARG A 91 7.41 5.36 12.98
C ARG A 91 8.63 6.00 13.59
N ARG A 92 9.36 5.31 14.46
CA ARG A 92 10.54 5.87 15.04
C ARG A 92 11.63 6.10 14.02
N GLU A 93 11.76 5.19 13.07
CA GLU A 93 12.78 5.32 12.06
C GLU A 93 12.53 6.54 11.20
N ILE A 94 11.31 6.83 10.91
CA ILE A 94 10.98 7.99 10.12
C ILE A 94 11.36 9.26 10.83
N TYR A 95 11.08 9.35 12.11
CA TYR A 95 11.43 10.52 12.86
C TYR A 95 12.93 10.70 12.97
N ARG A 96 13.66 9.61 13.09
CA ARG A 96 15.07 9.71 13.21
C ARG A 96 15.79 10.17 11.98
N LYS A 97 15.17 10.07 10.85
CA LYS A 97 15.79 10.44 9.65
C LYS A 97 15.94 11.89 9.48
N ASP A 98 15.30 12.65 10.20
CA ASP A 98 15.41 14.03 10.04
C ASP A 98 16.60 14.60 10.57
#